data_c2a2aa4ed91d4f2e058c2f9ab731234f
#
_entry.id   c2a2aa4ed91d4f2e058c2f9ab731234f
#
_cell.length_a   1.000
_cell.length_b   1.000
_cell.length_c   1.000
_cell.angle_alpha   90.00
_cell.angle_beta   90.00
_cell.angle_gamma   90.00
#
_symmetry.space_group_name_H-M   'P 1'
#
loop_
_entity.id
_entity.type
_entity.pdbx_description
1 polymer ?
#
loop_
_entity_poly.entity_id
_entity_poly.type
_entity_poly.pdbx_seq_one_letter_code
_entity_poly.pdbx_strand_id
1 'polypeptide(L)'
;MTDTQPTGAAEPGQSAAPSRSAWRDVPPRQVRRFAALALEEVPALAQDILREIRAEYPGLPVVLDDSGEPMALVGIRRALEGFVQQLASQEGRPRYHLEVFQEFGRGEGLHGRSLDSLQAIYRLGVRLAWRRLAEIGQQIEIPPPAMYELAESGFEYLDGLVDQSVRGYAEAAAREAGERLRLQRKLMELLLSERRADPGGTAHATGTGRGSSSGPAAPFGNALGERAARVGWQLPERVAVGVLLRPAPEAVAPAVGEGVLLDMEAEQPRMVVPDPEAAGRPELLRRAMTGWSGAIGPPVPLADAAKSLRWAEAAVGLMERGLLPAGEVLHCTEHTEALVLLQPEELIEDLARRCLAPLEHCGPAHGRRLAETLLAWLETRGGAPEVAARLGVHPQTVRYRLRQIRELWGDEVDDPDRRFELELVLRARRLRGLLGRAQAPEPGRVSSTAR
;
A
#
# COMPACT_ATOMS: atom_id res chain seq x y z
N MET A 1 41.31 12.16 -52.87
CA MET A 1 42.42 12.90 -52.28
C MET A 1 41.82 13.72 -51.18
N THR A 2 41.90 13.38 -49.94
CA THR A 2 42.94 13.01 -49.03
C THR A 2 42.36 12.18 -47.90
N ASP A 3 43.03 11.13 -47.64
CA ASP A 3 42.98 10.17 -46.56
C ASP A 3 43.14 10.83 -45.18
N THR A 4 42.31 10.51 -44.22
CA THR A 4 42.64 10.70 -42.80
C THR A 4 42.05 9.54 -41.99
N GLN A 5 42.88 8.58 -41.65
CA GLN A 5 42.62 7.53 -40.69
C GLN A 5 42.38 8.11 -39.29
N PRO A 6 41.47 7.58 -38.47
CA PRO A 6 41.47 7.80 -37.04
C PRO A 6 42.37 6.80 -36.32
N THR A 7 43.26 7.36 -35.57
CA THR A 7 44.24 6.83 -34.63
C THR A 7 43.58 5.88 -33.61
N GLY A 8 44.34 4.81 -33.29
CA GLY A 8 43.96 3.71 -32.43
C GLY A 8 43.45 4.07 -31.06
N ALA A 9 42.38 3.40 -30.69
CA ALA A 9 41.91 3.27 -29.31
C ALA A 9 42.82 2.24 -28.63
N ALA A 10 43.46 2.65 -27.54
CA ALA A 10 44.24 1.80 -26.66
C ALA A 10 43.28 0.79 -25.98
N GLU A 11 43.63 -0.47 -26.08
CA GLU A 11 43.01 -1.54 -25.32
C GLU A 11 43.27 -1.33 -23.81
N PRO A 12 42.25 -1.45 -22.92
CA PRO A 12 42.50 -1.45 -21.51
C PRO A 12 42.90 -2.83 -21.02
N GLY A 13 44.12 -2.87 -20.49
CA GLY A 13 44.39 -3.69 -19.33
C GLY A 13 44.60 -5.18 -19.55
N GLN A 14 45.83 -5.53 -19.72
CA GLN A 14 46.38 -6.82 -19.35
C GLN A 14 45.78 -7.26 -17.99
N SER A 15 45.01 -8.36 -18.04
CA SER A 15 44.66 -9.17 -16.88
C SER A 15 45.95 -9.49 -16.12
N ALA A 16 46.11 -8.93 -14.92
CA ALA A 16 47.15 -9.33 -14.01
C ALA A 16 47.03 -10.84 -13.79
N ALA A 17 48.07 -11.58 -14.05
CA ALA A 17 48.17 -12.98 -13.70
C ALA A 17 47.80 -13.15 -12.21
N PRO A 18 47.10 -14.23 -11.78
CA PRO A 18 46.76 -14.43 -10.39
C PRO A 18 48.07 -14.43 -9.58
N SER A 19 48.23 -13.43 -8.71
CA SER A 19 49.31 -13.34 -7.75
C SER A 19 49.30 -14.65 -6.95
N ARG A 20 50.41 -15.41 -6.99
CA ARG A 20 50.58 -16.59 -6.15
C ARG A 20 50.37 -16.15 -4.71
N SER A 21 49.40 -16.77 -4.03
CA SER A 21 49.09 -16.47 -2.65
C SER A 21 50.32 -16.79 -1.76
N ALA A 22 50.84 -15.78 -1.08
CA ALA A 22 52.00 -15.94 -0.20
C ALA A 22 51.68 -16.89 0.97
N TRP A 23 50.42 -17.01 1.36
CA TRP A 23 49.91 -17.98 2.35
C TRP A 23 50.08 -19.44 1.84
N ARG A 24 49.86 -19.68 0.55
CA ARG A 24 50.08 -21.02 -0.08
C ARG A 24 51.54 -21.41 -0.17
N ASP A 25 52.43 -20.44 -0.16
CA ASP A 25 53.89 -20.69 -0.18
C ASP A 25 54.43 -21.01 1.24
N VAL A 26 53.65 -20.80 2.30
CA VAL A 26 54.01 -21.20 3.68
C VAL A 26 54.04 -22.74 3.78
N PRO A 27 55.12 -23.34 4.34
CA PRO A 27 55.19 -24.79 4.49
C PRO A 27 53.98 -25.38 5.23
N PRO A 28 53.34 -26.48 4.74
CA PRO A 28 52.16 -27.05 5.35
C PRO A 28 52.29 -27.43 6.84
N ARG A 29 53.51 -27.73 7.28
CA ARG A 29 53.83 -27.99 8.70
C ARG A 29 53.69 -26.70 9.53
N GLN A 30 54.11 -25.57 8.98
CA GLN A 30 54.03 -24.28 9.67
C GLN A 30 52.62 -23.78 9.72
N VAL A 31 51.82 -23.93 8.63
CA VAL A 31 50.38 -23.63 8.61
C VAL A 31 49.63 -24.46 9.67
N ARG A 32 49.90 -25.79 9.72
CA ARG A 32 49.26 -26.65 10.75
C ARG A 32 49.65 -26.24 12.16
N ARG A 33 50.90 -25.85 12.41
CA ARG A 33 51.36 -25.37 13.70
C ARG A 33 50.71 -24.06 14.07
N PHE A 34 50.57 -23.13 13.14
CA PHE A 34 49.86 -21.89 13.31
C PHE A 34 48.39 -22.15 13.72
N ALA A 35 47.67 -22.98 12.97
CA ALA A 35 46.29 -23.32 13.23
C ALA A 35 46.10 -23.98 14.59
N ALA A 36 47.00 -24.91 14.97
CA ALA A 36 46.93 -25.59 16.26
C ALA A 36 47.10 -24.60 17.44
N LEU A 37 48.11 -23.73 17.39
CA LEU A 37 48.32 -22.69 18.40
C LEU A 37 47.14 -21.69 18.46
N ALA A 38 46.66 -21.29 17.28
CA ALA A 38 45.51 -20.39 17.22
C ALA A 38 44.24 -21.00 17.83
N LEU A 39 43.95 -22.30 17.56
CA LEU A 39 42.80 -23.01 18.16
C LEU A 39 42.92 -23.19 19.66
N GLU A 40 44.13 -23.43 20.19
CA GLU A 40 44.35 -23.49 21.65
C GLU A 40 44.01 -22.17 22.36
N GLU A 41 44.21 -21.04 21.69
CA GLU A 41 43.95 -19.71 22.23
C GLU A 41 42.47 -19.27 22.09
N VAL A 42 41.66 -19.91 21.25
CA VAL A 42 40.30 -19.50 20.94
C VAL A 42 39.44 -19.35 22.20
N PRO A 43 39.45 -20.27 23.16
CA PRO A 43 38.60 -20.13 24.37
C PRO A 43 38.91 -18.87 25.21
N ALA A 44 40.19 -18.59 25.42
CA ALA A 44 40.66 -17.44 26.17
C ALA A 44 40.38 -16.12 25.39
N LEU A 45 40.72 -16.10 24.10
CA LEU A 45 40.49 -14.96 23.22
C LEU A 45 39.01 -14.63 23.08
N ALA A 46 38.12 -15.62 23.02
CA ALA A 46 36.69 -15.40 22.95
C ALA A 46 36.15 -14.77 24.25
N GLN A 47 36.66 -15.16 25.39
CA GLN A 47 36.32 -14.54 26.68
C GLN A 47 36.81 -13.11 26.78
N ASP A 48 38.02 -12.84 26.30
CA ASP A 48 38.59 -11.48 26.28
C ASP A 48 37.80 -10.57 25.37
N ILE A 49 37.46 -11.02 24.15
CA ILE A 49 36.60 -10.29 23.22
C ILE A 49 35.24 -9.99 23.86
N LEU A 50 34.60 -10.98 24.50
CA LEU A 50 33.31 -10.79 25.17
C LEU A 50 33.41 -9.77 26.30
N ARG A 51 34.50 -9.78 27.04
CA ARG A 51 34.76 -8.82 28.13
C ARG A 51 34.87 -7.41 27.62
N GLU A 52 35.63 -7.19 26.55
CA GLU A 52 35.78 -5.88 25.91
C GLU A 52 34.47 -5.38 25.30
N ILE A 53 33.69 -6.29 24.62
CA ILE A 53 32.37 -5.97 24.10
C ILE A 53 31.45 -5.48 25.22
N ARG A 54 31.43 -6.16 26.38
CA ARG A 54 30.61 -5.76 27.52
C ARG A 54 31.04 -4.44 28.15
N ALA A 55 32.34 -4.15 28.13
CA ALA A 55 32.86 -2.88 28.62
C ALA A 55 32.48 -1.70 27.71
N GLU A 56 32.55 -1.90 26.39
CA GLU A 56 32.26 -0.85 25.40
C GLU A 56 30.74 -0.71 25.15
N TYR A 57 29.97 -1.82 25.28
CA TYR A 57 28.52 -1.87 25.02
C TYR A 57 27.75 -2.48 26.21
N PRO A 58 27.66 -1.81 27.37
CA PRO A 58 27.04 -2.36 28.58
C PRO A 58 25.53 -2.61 28.47
N GLY A 59 24.88 -2.02 27.47
CA GLY A 59 23.43 -2.19 27.18
C GLY A 59 23.07 -3.40 26.34
N LEU A 60 24.03 -4.23 25.92
CA LEU A 60 23.73 -5.43 25.15
C LEU A 60 23.03 -6.48 26.00
N PRO A 61 21.90 -7.05 25.53
CA PRO A 61 21.21 -8.11 26.24
C PRO A 61 22.06 -9.38 26.31
N VAL A 62 22.07 -10.01 27.48
CA VAL A 62 22.69 -11.33 27.66
C VAL A 62 21.64 -12.39 27.30
N VAL A 63 21.75 -12.92 26.09
CA VAL A 63 20.95 -14.09 25.66
C VAL A 63 21.76 -15.34 25.94
N LEU A 64 21.18 -16.29 26.67
CA LEU A 64 21.78 -17.58 26.95
C LEU A 64 21.26 -18.61 25.94
N ASP A 65 22.13 -19.57 25.58
CA ASP A 65 21.73 -20.75 24.83
C ASP A 65 21.09 -21.82 25.75
N ASP A 66 20.71 -22.96 25.19
CA ASP A 66 20.09 -24.08 25.91
C ASP A 66 21.00 -24.68 27.01
N SER A 67 22.32 -24.45 26.93
CA SER A 67 23.32 -24.89 27.92
C SER A 67 23.55 -23.84 29.01
N GLY A 68 22.97 -22.65 28.92
CA GLY A 68 23.18 -21.54 29.83
C GLY A 68 24.44 -20.72 29.53
N GLU A 69 25.07 -20.92 28.36
CA GLU A 69 26.22 -20.16 27.93
C GLU A 69 25.74 -18.88 27.17
N PRO A 70 26.41 -17.72 27.33
CA PRO A 70 26.07 -16.54 26.54
C PRO A 70 26.19 -16.80 25.01
N MET A 71 25.11 -16.65 24.26
CA MET A 71 25.11 -16.85 22.80
C MET A 71 26.20 -16.04 22.09
N ALA A 72 26.51 -14.83 22.59
CA ALA A 72 27.60 -14.02 22.09
C ALA A 72 28.96 -14.75 22.21
N LEU A 73 29.24 -15.44 23.34
CA LEU A 73 30.47 -16.21 23.52
C LEU A 73 30.55 -17.38 22.54
N VAL A 74 29.43 -18.10 22.37
CA VAL A 74 29.33 -19.21 21.41
C VAL A 74 29.58 -18.70 19.98
N GLY A 75 28.98 -17.56 19.62
CA GLY A 75 29.19 -16.93 18.31
C GLY A 75 30.64 -16.52 18.06
N ILE A 76 31.25 -15.83 19.04
CA ILE A 76 32.66 -15.41 18.93
C ILE A 76 33.57 -16.64 18.76
N ARG A 77 33.39 -17.67 19.59
CA ARG A 77 34.18 -18.92 19.52
C ARG A 77 34.03 -19.58 18.15
N ARG A 78 32.80 -19.74 17.64
CA ARG A 78 32.55 -20.32 16.30
C ARG A 78 33.14 -19.48 15.16
N ALA A 79 33.11 -18.15 15.28
CA ALA A 79 33.75 -17.27 14.31
C ALA A 79 35.27 -17.50 14.26
N LEU A 80 35.93 -17.53 15.43
CA LEU A 80 37.38 -17.73 15.52
C LEU A 80 37.79 -19.12 15.02
N GLU A 81 37.10 -20.17 15.48
CA GLU A 81 37.34 -21.55 15.03
C GLU A 81 37.15 -21.70 13.51
N GLY A 82 36.06 -21.16 12.99
CA GLY A 82 35.74 -21.20 11.56
C GLY A 82 36.81 -20.50 10.71
N PHE A 83 37.27 -19.32 11.14
CA PHE A 83 38.37 -18.62 10.48
C PHE A 83 39.66 -19.40 10.48
N VAL A 84 40.09 -19.94 11.62
CA VAL A 84 41.33 -20.73 11.73
C VAL A 84 41.26 -22.03 10.91
N GLN A 85 40.11 -22.71 10.91
CA GLN A 85 39.91 -23.91 10.09
C GLN A 85 39.96 -23.61 8.60
N GLN A 86 39.44 -22.46 8.17
CA GLN A 86 39.58 -21.99 6.78
C GLN A 86 41.05 -21.85 6.37
N LEU A 87 41.82 -21.19 7.21
CA LEU A 87 43.26 -21.02 6.94
C LEU A 87 44.01 -22.35 6.83
N ALA A 88 43.60 -23.34 7.65
CA ALA A 88 44.20 -24.66 7.67
C ALA A 88 43.85 -25.50 6.43
N SER A 89 42.64 -25.33 5.87
CA SER A 89 42.16 -26.18 4.76
C SER A 89 42.82 -25.90 3.40
N GLN A 90 43.40 -24.71 3.23
CA GLN A 90 43.97 -24.25 1.95
C GLN A 90 43.02 -24.41 0.73
N GLU A 91 41.78 -24.86 0.94
CA GLU A 91 40.75 -25.04 -0.07
C GLU A 91 39.92 -23.78 -0.18
N GLY A 92 39.76 -23.26 -1.40
CA GLY A 92 39.00 -22.04 -1.64
C GLY A 92 37.50 -22.17 -1.33
N ARG A 93 37.01 -21.24 -0.59
CA ARG A 93 35.63 -21.02 -0.09
C ARG A 93 35.13 -22.04 0.92
N PRO A 94 35.28 -21.76 2.20
CA PRO A 94 34.70 -22.58 3.26
C PRO A 94 33.19 -22.43 3.30
N ARG A 95 32.50 -23.54 3.52
CA ARG A 95 31.12 -23.57 3.94
C ARG A 95 31.12 -23.29 5.45
N TYR A 96 30.90 -22.02 5.82
CA TYR A 96 30.77 -21.66 7.22
C TYR A 96 29.40 -22.07 7.76
N HIS A 97 29.37 -22.47 9.01
CA HIS A 97 28.18 -22.43 9.86
C HIS A 97 27.86 -20.96 10.21
N LEU A 98 27.59 -20.16 9.18
CA LEU A 98 27.28 -18.73 9.32
C LEU A 98 25.83 -18.50 9.78
N GLU A 99 25.09 -19.57 10.02
CA GLU A 99 23.69 -19.55 10.50
C GLU A 99 23.53 -18.79 11.83
N VAL A 100 24.54 -18.89 12.71
CA VAL A 100 24.54 -18.15 13.99
C VAL A 100 24.55 -16.63 13.76
N PHE A 101 25.25 -16.15 12.75
CA PHE A 101 25.33 -14.71 12.44
C PHE A 101 24.05 -14.22 11.79
N GLN A 102 23.38 -15.05 11.01
CA GLN A 102 22.05 -14.79 10.51
C GLN A 102 21.03 -14.71 11.67
N GLU A 103 21.17 -15.55 12.70
CA GLU A 103 20.34 -15.48 13.90
C GLU A 103 20.60 -14.21 14.72
N PHE A 104 21.84 -13.74 14.83
CA PHE A 104 22.13 -12.47 15.48
C PHE A 104 21.47 -11.30 14.73
N GLY A 105 21.62 -11.25 13.42
CA GLY A 105 20.94 -10.24 12.60
C GLY A 105 19.41 -10.30 12.75
N ARG A 106 18.85 -11.51 12.76
CA ARG A 106 17.41 -11.73 12.99
C ARG A 106 16.98 -11.23 14.36
N GLY A 107 17.78 -11.48 15.40
CA GLY A 107 17.51 -10.98 16.76
C GLY A 107 17.47 -9.45 16.82
N GLU A 108 18.40 -8.76 16.15
CA GLU A 108 18.39 -7.30 16.08
C GLU A 108 17.15 -6.78 15.35
N GLY A 109 16.76 -7.40 14.21
CA GLY A 109 15.56 -7.08 13.48
C GLY A 109 14.28 -7.23 14.30
N LEU A 110 14.12 -8.35 15.02
CA LEU A 110 12.95 -8.60 15.86
C LEU A 110 12.81 -7.62 17.04
N HIS A 111 13.91 -7.04 17.50
CA HIS A 111 13.89 -6.05 18.57
C HIS A 111 13.92 -4.60 18.07
N GLY A 112 13.84 -4.37 16.77
CA GLY A 112 13.87 -3.03 16.16
C GLY A 112 15.18 -2.28 16.39
N ARG A 113 16.31 -2.99 16.63
CA ARG A 113 17.63 -2.38 16.87
C ARG A 113 18.40 -2.25 15.56
N SER A 114 19.31 -1.26 15.51
CA SER A 114 20.19 -1.06 14.34
C SER A 114 21.29 -2.12 14.27
N LEU A 115 21.66 -2.53 13.05
CA LEU A 115 22.84 -3.36 12.79
C LEU A 115 24.19 -2.69 13.10
N ASP A 116 24.20 -1.36 13.31
CA ASP A 116 25.44 -0.62 13.53
C ASP A 116 26.21 -1.11 14.75
N SER A 117 25.50 -1.42 15.84
CA SER A 117 26.08 -1.97 17.05
C SER A 117 26.72 -3.33 16.81
N LEU A 118 26.03 -4.19 16.05
CA LEU A 118 26.55 -5.53 15.70
C LEU A 118 27.79 -5.44 14.83
N GLN A 119 27.79 -4.55 13.83
CA GLN A 119 28.97 -4.31 12.99
C GLN A 119 30.16 -3.74 13.78
N ALA A 120 29.89 -2.86 14.74
CA ALA A 120 30.94 -2.31 15.62
C ALA A 120 31.56 -3.41 16.50
N ILE A 121 30.72 -4.32 17.03
CA ILE A 121 31.16 -5.49 17.78
C ILE A 121 32.06 -6.41 16.92
N TYR A 122 31.66 -6.68 15.69
CA TYR A 122 32.47 -7.50 14.78
C TYR A 122 33.83 -6.88 14.49
N ARG A 123 33.90 -5.56 14.24
CA ARG A 123 35.15 -4.84 14.04
C ARG A 123 36.04 -4.88 15.28
N LEU A 124 35.48 -4.77 16.48
CA LEU A 124 36.22 -4.91 17.73
C LEU A 124 36.79 -6.33 17.85
N GLY A 125 35.97 -7.37 17.62
CA GLY A 125 36.37 -8.77 17.66
C GLY A 125 37.51 -9.09 16.68
N VAL A 126 37.39 -8.66 15.43
CA VAL A 126 38.44 -8.87 14.40
C VAL A 126 39.75 -8.17 14.79
N ARG A 127 39.70 -6.97 15.37
CA ARG A 127 40.88 -6.23 15.80
C ARG A 127 41.62 -6.95 16.94
N LEU A 128 40.90 -7.51 17.91
CA LEU A 128 41.49 -8.28 19.01
C LEU A 128 42.03 -9.62 18.51
N ALA A 129 41.28 -10.31 17.67
CA ALA A 129 41.70 -11.57 17.05
C ALA A 129 42.96 -11.39 16.21
N TRP A 130 43.02 -10.36 15.36
CA TRP A 130 44.17 -10.05 14.58
C TRP A 130 45.45 -9.84 15.41
N ARG A 131 45.34 -9.07 16.51
CA ARG A 131 46.48 -8.84 17.40
C ARG A 131 47.05 -10.15 17.93
N ARG A 132 46.19 -11.07 18.38
CA ARG A 132 46.62 -12.38 18.90
C ARG A 132 47.18 -13.29 17.82
N LEU A 133 46.54 -13.34 16.66
CA LEU A 133 47.05 -14.12 15.52
C LEU A 133 48.42 -13.61 14.99
N ALA A 134 48.61 -12.28 15.03
CA ALA A 134 49.90 -11.69 14.65
C ALA A 134 51.02 -12.08 15.64
N GLU A 135 50.75 -12.11 16.94
CA GLU A 135 51.71 -12.60 17.95
C GLU A 135 52.13 -14.05 17.69
N ILE A 136 51.13 -14.93 17.45
CA ILE A 136 51.38 -16.35 17.12
C ILE A 136 52.21 -16.46 15.83
N GLY A 137 51.87 -15.68 14.77
CA GLY A 137 52.60 -15.66 13.52
C GLY A 137 54.09 -15.28 13.66
N GLN A 138 54.34 -14.26 14.54
CA GLN A 138 55.70 -13.84 14.87
C GLN A 138 56.47 -14.93 15.63
N GLN A 139 55.85 -15.62 16.60
CA GLN A 139 56.47 -16.66 17.38
C GLN A 139 56.97 -17.87 16.53
N ILE A 140 56.27 -18.15 15.43
CA ILE A 140 56.61 -19.27 14.56
C ILE A 140 57.19 -18.81 13.22
N GLU A 141 57.59 -17.54 13.13
CA GLU A 141 58.29 -16.94 12.00
C GLU A 141 57.54 -17.07 10.66
N ILE A 142 56.19 -16.81 10.66
CA ILE A 142 55.41 -16.70 9.42
C ILE A 142 55.95 -15.50 8.61
N PRO A 143 56.19 -15.67 7.30
CA PRO A 143 56.69 -14.58 6.46
C PRO A 143 55.74 -13.38 6.43
N PRO A 144 56.21 -12.12 6.50
CA PRO A 144 55.40 -10.95 6.49
C PRO A 144 54.37 -10.87 5.34
N PRO A 145 54.70 -11.24 4.09
CA PRO A 145 53.72 -11.26 3.00
C PRO A 145 52.50 -12.18 3.28
N ALA A 146 52.73 -13.35 3.90
CA ALA A 146 51.67 -14.27 4.28
C ALA A 146 50.80 -13.71 5.42
N MET A 147 51.42 -12.94 6.34
CA MET A 147 50.66 -12.25 7.41
C MET A 147 49.78 -11.13 6.83
N TYR A 148 50.17 -10.44 5.77
CA TYR A 148 49.31 -9.47 5.11
C TYR A 148 48.09 -10.13 4.45
N GLU A 149 48.30 -11.25 3.74
CA GLU A 149 47.17 -12.02 3.18
C GLU A 149 46.24 -12.58 4.24
N LEU A 150 46.79 -12.98 5.37
CA LEU A 150 46.01 -13.39 6.53
C LEU A 150 45.10 -12.26 7.04
N ALA A 151 45.61 -11.03 7.09
CA ALA A 151 44.82 -9.87 7.46
C ALA A 151 43.70 -9.59 6.43
N GLU A 152 44.04 -9.65 5.14
CA GLU A 152 43.04 -9.47 4.06
C GLU A 152 41.96 -10.54 4.13
N SER A 153 42.32 -11.81 4.31
CA SER A 153 41.36 -12.90 4.54
C SER A 153 40.47 -12.67 5.77
N GLY A 154 41.01 -12.04 6.82
CA GLY A 154 40.25 -11.66 8.02
C GLY A 154 39.20 -10.60 7.74
N PHE A 155 39.47 -9.64 6.88
CA PHE A 155 38.51 -8.64 6.43
C PHE A 155 37.44 -9.24 5.52
N GLU A 156 37.79 -10.09 4.58
CA GLU A 156 36.83 -10.83 3.74
C GLU A 156 35.91 -11.71 4.59
N TYR A 157 36.46 -12.33 5.63
CA TYR A 157 35.69 -13.11 6.59
C TYR A 157 34.69 -12.25 7.36
N LEU A 158 35.14 -11.08 7.85
CA LEU A 158 34.28 -10.11 8.51
C LEU A 158 33.13 -9.68 7.62
N ASP A 159 33.39 -9.36 6.35
CA ASP A 159 32.36 -8.98 5.39
C ASP A 159 31.32 -10.11 5.23
N GLY A 160 31.77 -11.37 5.21
CA GLY A 160 30.87 -12.52 5.20
C GLY A 160 29.99 -12.64 6.44
N LEU A 161 30.49 -12.31 7.64
CA LEU A 161 29.69 -12.29 8.89
C LEU A 161 28.65 -11.17 8.84
N VAL A 162 29.05 -9.99 8.37
CA VAL A 162 28.14 -8.82 8.21
C VAL A 162 27.03 -9.15 7.22
N ASP A 163 27.36 -9.71 6.07
CA ASP A 163 26.39 -10.10 5.04
C ASP A 163 25.33 -11.07 5.57
N GLN A 164 25.75 -12.08 6.35
CA GLN A 164 24.80 -13.02 6.96
C GLN A 164 23.89 -12.34 7.99
N SER A 165 24.43 -11.44 8.79
CA SER A 165 23.65 -10.67 9.75
C SER A 165 22.64 -9.74 9.06
N VAL A 166 23.05 -9.09 7.97
CA VAL A 166 22.16 -8.27 7.14
C VAL A 166 21.02 -9.11 6.57
N ARG A 167 21.31 -10.31 6.07
CA ARG A 167 20.28 -11.23 5.57
C ARG A 167 19.28 -11.63 6.66
N GLY A 168 19.78 -12.03 7.84
CA GLY A 168 18.91 -12.38 8.96
C GLY A 168 18.02 -11.23 9.41
N TYR A 169 18.56 -10.02 9.44
CA TYR A 169 17.84 -8.79 9.75
C TYR A 169 16.74 -8.51 8.71
N ALA A 170 17.10 -8.57 7.42
CA ALA A 170 16.14 -8.34 6.33
C ALA A 170 15.02 -9.38 6.33
N GLU A 171 15.32 -10.66 6.62
CA GLU A 171 14.31 -11.71 6.74
C GLU A 171 13.36 -11.46 7.92
N ALA A 172 13.88 -11.03 9.07
CA ALA A 172 13.05 -10.68 10.23
C ALA A 172 12.13 -9.51 9.92
N ALA A 173 12.68 -8.43 9.36
CA ALA A 173 11.91 -7.25 8.96
C ALA A 173 10.83 -7.59 7.91
N ALA A 174 11.16 -8.42 6.93
CA ALA A 174 10.19 -8.86 5.91
C ALA A 174 9.07 -9.73 6.52
N ARG A 175 9.39 -10.61 7.47
CA ARG A 175 8.38 -11.44 8.18
C ARG A 175 7.45 -10.57 9.03
N GLU A 176 8.01 -9.64 9.80
CA GLU A 176 7.23 -8.71 10.62
C GLU A 176 6.31 -7.84 9.76
N ALA A 177 6.85 -7.27 8.67
CA ALA A 177 6.03 -6.51 7.72
C ALA A 177 4.92 -7.37 7.10
N GLY A 178 5.22 -8.61 6.70
CA GLY A 178 4.24 -9.55 6.16
C GLY A 178 3.17 -9.94 7.19
N GLU A 179 3.54 -10.15 8.45
CA GLU A 179 2.59 -10.44 9.54
C GLU A 179 1.70 -9.23 9.82
N ARG A 180 2.27 -8.03 9.88
CA ARG A 180 1.52 -6.78 10.04
C ARG A 180 0.51 -6.58 8.92
N LEU A 181 0.90 -6.80 7.66
CA LEU A 181 -0.01 -6.71 6.51
C LEU A 181 -1.14 -7.75 6.60
N ARG A 182 -0.84 -8.99 7.03
CA ARG A 182 -1.87 -10.03 7.23
C ARG A 182 -2.87 -9.64 8.33
N LEU A 183 -2.38 -9.11 9.45
CA LEU A 183 -3.25 -8.63 10.54
C LEU A 183 -4.09 -7.44 10.10
N GLN A 184 -3.51 -6.51 9.35
CA GLN A 184 -4.20 -5.36 8.78
C GLN A 184 -5.32 -5.79 7.82
N ARG A 185 -5.07 -6.77 6.95
CA ARG A 185 -6.09 -7.34 6.06
C ARG A 185 -7.23 -7.99 6.83
N LYS A 186 -6.92 -8.81 7.85
CA LYS A 186 -7.95 -9.41 8.72
C LYS A 186 -8.78 -8.37 9.47
N LEU A 187 -8.17 -7.24 9.85
CA LEU A 187 -8.89 -6.12 10.43
C LEU A 187 -9.84 -5.48 9.42
N MET A 188 -9.36 -5.24 8.18
CA MET A 188 -10.20 -4.70 7.10
C MET A 188 -11.35 -5.64 6.74
N GLU A 189 -11.10 -6.94 6.61
CA GLU A 189 -12.15 -7.93 6.38
C GLU A 189 -13.24 -7.87 7.45
N LEU A 190 -12.85 -7.76 8.72
CA LEU A 190 -13.79 -7.65 9.82
C LEU A 190 -14.61 -6.35 9.77
N LEU A 191 -13.96 -5.22 9.43
CA LEU A 191 -14.61 -3.91 9.30
C LEU A 191 -15.58 -3.87 8.11
N LEU A 192 -15.21 -4.49 7.01
CA LEU A 192 -15.93 -4.43 5.74
C LEU A 192 -16.92 -5.59 5.55
N SER A 193 -16.89 -6.61 6.44
CA SER A 193 -17.89 -7.68 6.42
C SER A 193 -19.28 -7.12 6.73
N GLU A 194 -20.25 -7.46 5.89
CA GLU A 194 -21.63 -7.14 6.17
C GLU A 194 -22.06 -7.81 7.49
N ARG A 195 -22.30 -7.01 8.51
CA ARG A 195 -23.16 -7.47 9.60
C ARG A 195 -24.53 -7.74 8.99
N ARG A 196 -24.92 -8.99 8.82
CA ARG A 196 -26.32 -9.32 8.79
C ARG A 196 -26.89 -8.80 10.12
N ALA A 197 -27.46 -7.59 10.06
CA ALA A 197 -28.34 -7.14 11.11
C ALA A 197 -29.46 -8.19 11.16
N ASP A 198 -29.50 -8.94 12.26
CA ASP A 198 -30.64 -9.80 12.57
C ASP A 198 -31.88 -8.88 12.61
N PRO A 199 -32.86 -9.01 11.69
CA PRO A 199 -34.02 -8.12 11.68
C PRO A 199 -34.98 -8.43 12.83
N GLY A 200 -34.59 -9.21 13.84
CA GLY A 200 -35.41 -9.72 14.94
C GLY A 200 -35.32 -8.99 16.27
N GLY A 201 -34.54 -7.92 16.40
CA GLY A 201 -34.41 -7.17 17.64
C GLY A 201 -35.34 -5.95 17.73
N THR A 202 -36.67 -6.11 17.65
CA THR A 202 -37.61 -5.08 18.09
C THR A 202 -37.56 -4.97 19.62
N ALA A 203 -36.62 -4.16 20.11
CA ALA A 203 -36.69 -3.72 21.50
C ALA A 203 -37.82 -2.68 21.64
N HIS A 204 -39.00 -3.14 22.03
CA HIS A 204 -40.01 -2.27 22.64
C HIS A 204 -39.43 -1.69 23.92
N ALA A 205 -38.98 -0.46 23.87
CA ALA A 205 -38.66 0.32 25.05
C ALA A 205 -39.93 0.91 25.63
N THR A 206 -40.58 0.18 26.54
CA THR A 206 -41.48 0.77 27.54
C THR A 206 -40.86 0.52 28.91
N GLY A 207 -40.47 1.58 29.60
CA GLY A 207 -40.09 1.45 31.00
C GLY A 207 -39.09 2.49 31.49
N THR A 208 -39.64 3.50 32.12
CA THR A 208 -38.94 4.46 33.00
C THR A 208 -38.08 3.78 34.06
N GLY A 209 -36.78 4.14 34.11
CA GLY A 209 -35.89 3.69 35.20
C GLY A 209 -34.51 4.37 35.11
N ARG A 210 -34.28 5.35 35.97
CA ARG A 210 -32.95 5.91 36.30
C ARG A 210 -32.07 4.79 36.86
N GLY A 211 -30.93 4.53 36.25
CA GLY A 211 -29.93 3.62 36.81
C GLY A 211 -28.70 3.61 35.91
N SER A 212 -27.62 4.19 36.38
CA SER A 212 -26.28 4.05 35.83
C SER A 212 -25.90 2.57 35.74
N SER A 213 -25.78 2.04 34.54
CA SER A 213 -25.12 0.76 34.35
C SER A 213 -24.32 0.82 33.07
N SER A 214 -23.01 0.75 33.22
CA SER A 214 -22.09 0.31 32.22
C SER A 214 -22.53 -1.07 31.70
N GLY A 215 -23.36 -1.06 30.64
CA GLY A 215 -23.74 -2.27 29.92
C GLY A 215 -22.49 -2.91 29.30
N PRO A 216 -22.43 -4.24 29.18
CA PRO A 216 -21.29 -4.91 28.55
C PRO A 216 -21.16 -4.43 27.12
N ALA A 217 -20.03 -3.81 26.80
CA ALA A 217 -19.65 -3.47 25.43
C ALA A 217 -19.78 -4.72 24.57
N ALA A 218 -20.51 -4.64 23.47
CA ALA A 218 -20.78 -5.77 22.62
C ALA A 218 -19.46 -6.52 22.26
N PRO A 219 -19.45 -7.87 22.22
CA PRO A 219 -18.24 -8.67 22.00
C PRO A 219 -17.47 -8.31 20.74
N PHE A 220 -18.10 -7.64 19.79
CA PHE A 220 -17.48 -7.13 18.57
C PHE A 220 -16.54 -5.95 18.82
N GLY A 221 -16.91 -5.02 19.71
CA GLY A 221 -16.07 -3.86 20.02
C GLY A 221 -14.73 -4.27 20.64
N ASN A 222 -14.74 -5.28 21.50
CA ASN A 222 -13.52 -5.80 22.12
C ASN A 222 -12.62 -6.51 21.11
N ALA A 223 -13.18 -7.38 20.26
CA ALA A 223 -12.43 -8.10 19.23
C ALA A 223 -11.83 -7.16 18.17
N LEU A 224 -12.55 -6.10 17.80
CA LEU A 224 -12.07 -5.07 16.89
C LEU A 224 -10.95 -4.24 17.53
N GLY A 225 -11.13 -3.82 18.78
CA GLY A 225 -10.13 -3.06 19.54
C GLY A 225 -8.82 -3.81 19.71
N GLU A 226 -8.87 -5.10 20.09
CA GLU A 226 -7.69 -5.94 20.23
C GLU A 226 -6.92 -6.09 18.90
N ARG A 227 -7.62 -6.29 17.79
CA ARG A 227 -6.99 -6.42 16.47
C ARG A 227 -6.41 -5.10 15.98
N ALA A 228 -7.12 -4.00 16.19
CA ALA A 228 -6.65 -2.65 15.87
C ALA A 228 -5.36 -2.32 16.65
N ALA A 229 -5.32 -2.64 17.95
CA ALA A 229 -4.15 -2.44 18.79
C ALA A 229 -2.92 -3.23 18.31
N ARG A 230 -3.11 -4.48 17.81
CA ARG A 230 -2.03 -5.31 17.27
C ARG A 230 -1.35 -4.72 16.04
N VAL A 231 -2.08 -3.97 15.22
CA VAL A 231 -1.53 -3.27 14.04
C VAL A 231 -1.17 -1.83 14.32
N GLY A 232 -1.36 -1.36 15.57
CA GLY A 232 -1.13 0.02 15.95
C GLY A 232 -2.15 1.01 15.35
N TRP A 233 -3.35 0.53 15.00
CA TRP A 233 -4.39 1.35 14.43
C TRP A 233 -5.33 1.89 15.49
N GLN A 234 -5.39 3.20 15.62
CA GLN A 234 -6.33 3.87 16.52
C GLN A 234 -7.74 3.82 15.90
N LEU A 235 -8.72 3.38 16.70
CA LEU A 235 -10.11 3.29 16.23
C LEU A 235 -10.64 4.71 16.02
N PRO A 236 -11.00 5.08 14.76
CA PRO A 236 -11.57 6.39 14.46
C PRO A 236 -13.08 6.42 14.80
N GLU A 237 -13.62 7.60 14.94
CA GLU A 237 -15.06 7.76 15.08
C GLU A 237 -15.79 7.51 13.74
N ARG A 238 -15.23 8.02 12.66
CA ARG A 238 -15.76 7.92 11.31
C ARG A 238 -14.72 7.37 10.32
N VAL A 239 -15.20 6.69 9.30
CA VAL A 239 -14.39 6.18 8.21
C VAL A 239 -15.01 6.45 6.85
N ALA A 240 -14.18 6.55 5.83
CA ALA A 240 -14.60 6.39 4.44
C ALA A 240 -13.83 5.21 3.83
N VAL A 241 -14.48 4.45 2.98
CA VAL A 241 -13.87 3.30 2.32
C VAL A 241 -13.67 3.62 0.84
N GLY A 242 -12.45 3.43 0.35
CA GLY A 242 -12.12 3.59 -1.07
C GLY A 242 -11.92 2.25 -1.76
N VAL A 243 -12.32 2.19 -3.02
CA VAL A 243 -12.03 1.10 -3.96
C VAL A 243 -11.26 1.70 -5.12
N LEU A 244 -10.11 1.09 -5.43
CA LEU A 244 -9.18 1.61 -6.43
C LEU A 244 -9.13 0.71 -7.65
N LEU A 245 -8.95 1.31 -8.81
CA LEU A 245 -8.63 0.64 -10.07
C LEU A 245 -7.12 0.72 -10.28
N ARG A 246 -6.48 -0.41 -10.54
CA ARG A 246 -5.02 -0.44 -10.80
C ARG A 246 -4.72 0.25 -12.14
N PRO A 247 -3.84 1.27 -12.17
CA PRO A 247 -3.44 1.91 -13.41
C PRO A 247 -2.59 0.96 -14.28
N ALA A 248 -1.82 0.06 -13.66
CA ALA A 248 -1.05 -1.00 -14.29
C ALA A 248 -0.84 -2.15 -13.27
N PRO A 249 -0.57 -3.39 -13.73
CA PRO A 249 -0.32 -4.52 -12.83
C PRO A 249 0.82 -4.29 -11.83
N GLU A 250 1.83 -3.52 -12.21
CA GLU A 250 3.05 -3.22 -11.42
C GLU A 250 2.96 -1.88 -10.68
N ALA A 251 1.75 -1.27 -10.60
CA ALA A 251 1.60 0.01 -9.95
C ALA A 251 2.00 -0.05 -8.47
N VAL A 252 2.89 0.86 -8.07
CA VAL A 252 3.31 1.00 -6.67
C VAL A 252 2.13 1.50 -5.84
N ALA A 253 1.97 0.95 -4.63
CA ALA A 253 0.91 1.37 -3.71
C ALA A 253 0.95 2.89 -3.46
N PRO A 254 -0.21 3.56 -3.38
CA PRO A 254 -0.26 4.98 -3.12
C PRO A 254 0.23 5.30 -1.70
N ALA A 255 0.98 6.40 -1.54
CA ALA A 255 1.50 6.86 -0.25
C ALA A 255 0.41 7.60 0.55
N VAL A 256 -0.60 6.89 1.04
CA VAL A 256 -1.83 7.45 1.64
C VAL A 256 -1.67 8.07 3.03
N GLY A 257 -0.48 8.02 3.61
CA GLY A 257 -0.20 8.58 4.94
C GLY A 257 -0.55 7.63 6.10
N GLU A 258 -0.15 8.05 7.30
CA GLU A 258 -0.35 7.25 8.51
C GLU A 258 -1.83 7.06 8.86
N GLY A 259 -2.15 5.88 9.37
CA GLY A 259 -3.47 5.52 9.84
C GLY A 259 -4.44 5.04 8.76
N VAL A 260 -4.15 5.19 7.48
CA VAL A 260 -4.96 4.60 6.41
C VAL A 260 -4.63 3.12 6.29
N LEU A 261 -5.65 2.27 6.40
CA LEU A 261 -5.50 0.84 6.11
C LEU A 261 -5.61 0.63 4.59
N LEU A 262 -4.65 -0.08 4.00
CA LEU A 262 -4.60 -0.31 2.56
C LEU A 262 -4.40 -1.80 2.28
N ASP A 263 -5.27 -2.40 1.48
CA ASP A 263 -5.15 -3.75 0.96
C ASP A 263 -4.96 -3.71 -0.56
N MET A 264 -3.72 -3.91 -0.98
CA MET A 264 -3.33 -3.93 -2.38
C MET A 264 -3.43 -5.33 -3.02
N GLU A 265 -3.61 -6.38 -2.23
CA GLU A 265 -3.68 -7.75 -2.75
C GLU A 265 -5.11 -8.22 -3.04
N ALA A 266 -6.12 -7.47 -2.61
CA ALA A 266 -7.49 -7.71 -3.02
C ALA A 266 -7.63 -7.61 -4.55
N GLU A 267 -8.60 -8.29 -5.13
CA GLU A 267 -8.93 -8.24 -6.56
C GLU A 267 -9.08 -6.78 -7.04
N GLN A 268 -9.85 -6.01 -6.29
CA GLN A 268 -9.87 -4.55 -6.36
C GLN A 268 -9.20 -3.99 -5.10
N PRO A 269 -8.09 -3.24 -5.21
CA PRO A 269 -7.44 -2.64 -4.06
C PRO A 269 -8.41 -1.77 -3.26
N ARG A 270 -8.35 -1.92 -1.93
CA ARG A 270 -9.26 -1.23 -1.01
C ARG A 270 -8.49 -0.45 0.02
N MET A 271 -9.08 0.65 0.48
CA MET A 271 -8.54 1.43 1.59
C MET A 271 -9.61 1.82 2.58
N VAL A 272 -9.24 1.93 3.86
CA VAL A 272 -10.09 2.51 4.91
C VAL A 272 -9.41 3.76 5.42
N VAL A 273 -10.05 4.89 5.22
CA VAL A 273 -9.57 6.21 5.60
C VAL A 273 -10.20 6.60 6.93
N PRO A 274 -9.42 6.73 8.01
CA PRO A 274 -9.93 7.22 9.29
C PRO A 274 -10.19 8.72 9.21
N ASP A 275 -11.26 9.17 9.85
CA ASP A 275 -11.65 10.58 9.99
C ASP A 275 -11.44 11.39 8.71
N PRO A 276 -12.14 11.02 7.60
CA PRO A 276 -11.87 11.55 6.26
C PRO A 276 -12.07 13.06 6.14
N GLU A 277 -12.86 13.64 7.06
CA GLU A 277 -13.17 15.08 7.12
C GLU A 277 -12.15 15.87 7.98
N ALA A 278 -11.17 15.20 8.60
CA ALA A 278 -10.15 15.87 9.40
C ALA A 278 -9.33 16.86 8.57
N ALA A 279 -8.91 17.95 9.21
CA ALA A 279 -8.18 19.03 8.56
C ALA A 279 -6.93 18.52 7.81
N GLY A 280 -6.83 18.85 6.52
CA GLY A 280 -5.73 18.45 5.65
C GLY A 280 -5.81 17.01 5.07
N ARG A 281 -6.70 16.15 5.59
CA ARG A 281 -6.85 14.76 5.12
C ARG A 281 -7.30 14.66 3.66
N PRO A 282 -8.31 15.40 3.19
CA PRO A 282 -8.74 15.36 1.80
C PRO A 282 -7.62 15.74 0.82
N GLU A 283 -6.85 16.76 1.16
CA GLU A 283 -5.73 17.21 0.31
C GLU A 283 -4.59 16.19 0.27
N LEU A 284 -4.26 15.56 1.40
CA LEU A 284 -3.26 14.48 1.45
C LEU A 284 -3.69 13.30 0.58
N LEU A 285 -4.96 12.88 0.69
CA LEU A 285 -5.51 11.79 -0.12
C LEU A 285 -5.48 12.14 -1.61
N ARG A 286 -5.92 13.33 -1.98
CA ARG A 286 -5.90 13.79 -3.38
C ARG A 286 -4.49 13.73 -3.98
N ARG A 287 -3.47 14.16 -3.24
CA ARG A 287 -2.06 14.09 -3.67
C ARG A 287 -1.56 12.65 -3.76
N ALA A 288 -1.84 11.84 -2.75
CA ALA A 288 -1.40 10.45 -2.69
C ALA A 288 -2.01 9.59 -3.81
N MET A 289 -3.23 9.96 -4.26
CA MET A 289 -3.97 9.26 -5.31
C MET A 289 -3.69 9.78 -6.72
N THR A 290 -2.73 10.69 -6.90
CA THR A 290 -2.38 11.19 -8.24
C THR A 290 -1.98 10.03 -9.15
N GLY A 291 -2.65 9.89 -10.30
CA GLY A 291 -2.45 8.79 -11.25
C GLY A 291 -3.22 7.50 -10.92
N TRP A 292 -3.97 7.48 -9.81
CA TRP A 292 -4.91 6.42 -9.49
C TRP A 292 -6.32 6.78 -9.93
N SER A 293 -7.13 5.77 -10.23
CA SER A 293 -8.55 5.87 -10.51
C SER A 293 -9.32 5.05 -9.49
N GLY A 294 -10.57 5.43 -9.20
CA GLY A 294 -11.39 4.71 -8.25
C GLY A 294 -12.47 5.58 -7.62
N ALA A 295 -13.04 5.13 -6.51
CA ALA A 295 -14.06 5.87 -5.79
C ALA A 295 -13.90 5.75 -4.27
N ILE A 296 -14.23 6.82 -3.55
CA ILE A 296 -14.30 6.87 -2.10
C ILE A 296 -15.77 7.03 -1.70
N GLY A 297 -16.26 6.08 -0.90
CA GLY A 297 -17.63 6.11 -0.34
C GLY A 297 -17.83 7.24 0.67
N PRO A 298 -19.06 7.49 1.08
CA PRO A 298 -19.37 8.55 2.04
C PRO A 298 -18.73 8.30 3.41
N PRO A 299 -18.39 9.35 4.16
CA PRO A 299 -18.00 9.25 5.56
C PRO A 299 -19.15 8.66 6.40
N VAL A 300 -18.85 7.58 7.13
CA VAL A 300 -19.83 6.87 7.97
C VAL A 300 -19.24 6.56 9.34
N PRO A 301 -20.04 6.30 10.37
CA PRO A 301 -19.54 5.74 11.61
C PRO A 301 -18.77 4.43 11.37
N LEU A 302 -17.74 4.16 12.17
CA LEU A 302 -16.88 2.98 12.00
C LEU A 302 -17.68 1.66 11.87
N ALA A 303 -18.76 1.51 12.63
CA ALA A 303 -19.61 0.32 12.57
C ALA A 303 -20.34 0.12 11.23
N ASP A 304 -20.42 1.16 10.42
CA ASP A 304 -21.10 1.21 9.13
C ASP A 304 -20.15 1.18 7.93
N ALA A 305 -18.87 0.85 8.15
CA ALA A 305 -17.83 0.86 7.10
C ALA A 305 -18.25 0.09 5.82
N ALA A 306 -18.96 -1.02 5.97
CA ALA A 306 -19.51 -1.79 4.85
C ALA A 306 -20.47 -0.99 3.96
N LYS A 307 -21.20 0.01 4.52
CA LYS A 307 -22.06 0.90 3.73
C LYS A 307 -21.23 1.80 2.81
N SER A 308 -20.15 2.37 3.34
CA SER A 308 -19.21 3.18 2.54
C SER A 308 -18.56 2.37 1.41
N LEU A 309 -18.18 1.12 1.70
CA LEU A 309 -17.65 0.19 0.69
C LEU A 309 -18.62 -0.04 -0.46
N ARG A 310 -19.88 -0.39 -0.16
CA ARG A 310 -20.90 -0.64 -1.20
C ARG A 310 -21.07 0.55 -2.14
N TRP A 311 -21.03 1.77 -1.63
CA TRP A 311 -21.11 2.97 -2.45
C TRP A 311 -19.90 3.14 -3.35
N ALA A 312 -18.70 2.87 -2.82
CA ALA A 312 -17.47 2.92 -3.59
C ALA A 312 -17.45 1.86 -4.70
N GLU A 313 -17.83 0.61 -4.39
CA GLU A 313 -17.96 -0.49 -5.37
C GLU A 313 -18.99 -0.15 -6.46
N ALA A 314 -20.12 0.43 -6.07
CA ALA A 314 -21.13 0.89 -7.00
C ALA A 314 -20.61 1.97 -7.95
N ALA A 315 -19.87 2.95 -7.45
CA ALA A 315 -19.28 4.01 -8.25
C ALA A 315 -18.23 3.46 -9.20
N VAL A 316 -17.36 2.58 -8.74
CA VAL A 316 -16.34 1.90 -9.57
C VAL A 316 -17.01 1.10 -10.70
N GLY A 317 -18.07 0.33 -10.40
CA GLY A 317 -18.83 -0.37 -11.44
C GLY A 317 -19.46 0.57 -12.48
N LEU A 318 -19.85 1.79 -12.11
CA LEU A 318 -20.30 2.82 -13.07
C LEU A 318 -19.13 3.40 -13.89
N MET A 319 -17.96 3.58 -13.28
CA MET A 319 -16.73 4.02 -13.96
C MET A 319 -16.28 3.00 -15.02
N GLU A 320 -16.25 1.72 -14.69
CA GLU A 320 -15.90 0.63 -15.61
C GLU A 320 -16.83 0.54 -16.82
N ARG A 321 -18.10 0.90 -16.63
CA ARG A 321 -19.11 1.00 -17.71
C ARG A 321 -19.07 2.34 -18.47
N GLY A 322 -18.16 3.24 -18.12
CA GLY A 322 -18.04 4.56 -18.75
C GLY A 322 -19.19 5.53 -18.40
N LEU A 323 -19.93 5.27 -17.36
CA LEU A 323 -21.07 6.10 -16.89
C LEU A 323 -20.65 7.16 -15.87
N LEU A 324 -19.50 7.00 -15.25
CA LEU A 324 -18.80 8.01 -14.46
C LEU A 324 -17.41 8.27 -15.04
N PRO A 325 -16.82 9.45 -14.79
CA PRO A 325 -15.47 9.77 -15.23
C PRO A 325 -14.46 8.77 -14.68
N ALA A 326 -13.47 8.38 -15.49
CA ALA A 326 -12.32 7.58 -15.11
C ALA A 326 -11.04 8.42 -15.19
N GLY A 327 -9.98 8.00 -14.50
CA GLY A 327 -8.68 8.69 -14.51
C GLY A 327 -8.36 9.46 -13.23
N GLU A 328 -9.31 9.57 -12.31
CA GLU A 328 -9.13 10.15 -10.98
C GLU A 328 -9.94 9.39 -9.94
N VAL A 329 -9.72 9.69 -8.66
CA VAL A 329 -10.49 9.11 -7.55
C VAL A 329 -11.67 10.02 -7.24
N LEU A 330 -12.88 9.50 -7.45
CA LEU A 330 -14.14 10.20 -7.24
C LEU A 330 -14.65 10.10 -5.81
N HIS A 331 -15.34 11.12 -5.33
CA HIS A 331 -16.09 11.06 -4.09
C HIS A 331 -17.57 10.74 -4.37
N CYS A 332 -18.09 9.64 -3.83
CA CYS A 332 -19.46 9.19 -4.07
C CYS A 332 -20.51 10.24 -3.70
N THR A 333 -20.22 11.09 -2.72
CA THR A 333 -21.11 12.20 -2.30
C THR A 333 -21.34 13.22 -3.39
N GLU A 334 -20.41 13.40 -4.32
CA GLU A 334 -20.52 14.33 -5.45
C GLU A 334 -21.30 13.72 -6.62
N HIS A 335 -21.46 12.39 -6.64
CA HIS A 335 -22.11 11.64 -7.70
C HIS A 335 -23.37 10.89 -7.24
N THR A 336 -24.00 11.34 -6.15
CA THR A 336 -25.15 10.67 -5.52
C THR A 336 -26.32 10.46 -6.50
N GLU A 337 -26.63 11.44 -7.35
CA GLU A 337 -27.67 11.33 -8.37
C GLU A 337 -27.40 10.14 -9.32
N ALA A 338 -26.16 10.04 -9.82
CA ALA A 338 -25.79 8.94 -10.72
C ALA A 338 -25.89 7.58 -10.02
N LEU A 339 -25.40 7.49 -8.77
CA LEU A 339 -25.46 6.26 -8.00
C LEU A 339 -26.89 5.79 -7.73
N VAL A 340 -27.78 6.71 -7.39
CA VAL A 340 -29.19 6.39 -7.14
C VAL A 340 -29.93 5.99 -8.42
N LEU A 341 -29.67 6.70 -9.52
CA LEU A 341 -30.41 6.50 -10.78
C LEU A 341 -29.90 5.35 -11.64
N LEU A 342 -28.61 4.99 -11.51
CA LEU A 342 -27.99 4.03 -12.42
C LEU A 342 -27.71 2.64 -11.79
N GLN A 343 -27.80 2.51 -10.47
CA GLN A 343 -27.58 1.25 -9.77
C GLN A 343 -28.68 0.19 -10.01
N PRO A 344 -29.98 0.52 -9.89
CA PRO A 344 -31.04 -0.43 -10.18
C PRO A 344 -31.32 -0.44 -11.70
N GLU A 345 -30.34 -0.90 -12.51
CA GLU A 345 -30.37 -0.79 -13.98
C GLU A 345 -31.62 -1.42 -14.60
N GLU A 346 -31.97 -2.64 -14.20
CA GLU A 346 -33.14 -3.34 -14.69
C GLU A 346 -34.46 -2.63 -14.37
N LEU A 347 -34.55 -2.08 -13.15
CA LEU A 347 -35.75 -1.34 -12.72
C LEU A 347 -35.91 -0.03 -13.49
N ILE A 348 -34.82 0.71 -13.71
CA ILE A 348 -34.83 1.95 -14.47
C ILE A 348 -35.13 1.68 -15.95
N GLU A 349 -34.63 0.58 -16.52
CA GLU A 349 -34.93 0.19 -17.89
C GLU A 349 -36.38 -0.25 -18.07
N ASP A 350 -36.93 -1.00 -17.11
CA ASP A 350 -38.33 -1.39 -17.13
C ASP A 350 -39.25 -0.16 -17.01
N LEU A 351 -38.93 0.74 -16.08
CA LEU A 351 -39.66 1.99 -15.95
C LEU A 351 -39.55 2.84 -17.23
N ALA A 352 -38.36 2.89 -17.85
CA ALA A 352 -38.11 3.61 -19.09
C ALA A 352 -38.95 3.06 -20.24
N ARG A 353 -39.05 1.74 -20.40
CA ARG A 353 -39.89 1.10 -21.42
C ARG A 353 -41.36 1.48 -21.25
N ARG A 354 -41.87 1.47 -20.01
CA ARG A 354 -43.27 1.85 -19.72
C ARG A 354 -43.51 3.34 -19.92
N CYS A 355 -42.71 4.21 -19.36
CA CYS A 355 -42.92 5.66 -19.38
C CYS A 355 -42.69 6.30 -20.73
N LEU A 356 -41.72 5.76 -21.52
CA LEU A 356 -41.33 6.34 -22.81
C LEU A 356 -41.88 5.55 -24.01
N ALA A 357 -42.77 4.56 -23.80
CA ALA A 357 -43.44 3.83 -24.87
C ALA A 357 -44.07 4.75 -25.98
N PRO A 358 -44.65 5.90 -25.66
CA PRO A 358 -45.18 6.81 -26.66
C PRO A 358 -44.13 7.31 -27.67
N LEU A 359 -42.84 7.39 -27.27
CA LEU A 359 -41.74 7.80 -28.15
C LEU A 359 -41.29 6.75 -29.16
N GLU A 360 -41.61 5.48 -28.93
CA GLU A 360 -41.24 4.37 -29.84
C GLU A 360 -41.84 4.54 -31.24
N HIS A 361 -43.00 5.17 -31.30
CA HIS A 361 -43.65 5.50 -32.59
C HIS A 361 -43.05 6.74 -33.29
N CYS A 362 -42.12 7.43 -32.62
CA CYS A 362 -41.41 8.57 -33.19
C CYS A 362 -40.07 8.11 -33.76
N GLY A 363 -39.68 8.55 -34.93
CA GLY A 363 -38.34 8.26 -35.45
C GLY A 363 -37.23 8.63 -34.43
N PRO A 364 -36.11 7.92 -34.38
CA PRO A 364 -35.10 8.03 -33.29
C PRO A 364 -34.61 9.48 -33.03
N ALA A 365 -34.35 10.26 -34.09
CA ALA A 365 -33.90 11.66 -33.94
C ALA A 365 -35.01 12.59 -33.43
N HIS A 366 -36.27 12.31 -33.79
CA HIS A 366 -37.41 13.10 -33.35
C HIS A 366 -37.77 12.78 -31.89
N GLY A 367 -37.85 11.50 -31.56
CA GLY A 367 -38.07 11.03 -30.19
C GLY A 367 -37.03 11.57 -29.19
N ARG A 368 -35.74 11.60 -29.57
CA ARG A 368 -34.68 12.19 -28.76
C ARG A 368 -34.95 13.70 -28.49
N ARG A 369 -35.30 14.48 -29.53
CA ARG A 369 -35.59 15.91 -29.34
C ARG A 369 -36.82 16.16 -28.49
N LEU A 370 -37.85 15.31 -28.55
CA LEU A 370 -39.01 15.38 -27.67
C LEU A 370 -38.63 15.06 -26.23
N ALA A 371 -37.84 14.00 -26.00
CA ALA A 371 -37.34 13.61 -24.69
C ALA A 371 -36.47 14.70 -24.03
N GLU A 372 -35.57 15.32 -24.80
CA GLU A 372 -34.75 16.46 -24.32
C GLU A 372 -35.64 17.66 -23.94
N THR A 373 -36.67 17.93 -24.74
CA THR A 373 -37.59 19.04 -24.50
C THR A 373 -38.46 18.74 -23.27
N LEU A 374 -38.93 17.50 -23.10
CA LEU A 374 -39.73 17.07 -21.98
C LEU A 374 -38.90 17.17 -20.66
N LEU A 375 -37.65 16.67 -20.67
CA LEU A 375 -36.77 16.77 -19.51
C LEU A 375 -36.51 18.23 -19.12
N ALA A 376 -36.15 19.07 -20.08
CA ALA A 376 -35.93 20.50 -19.84
C ALA A 376 -37.19 21.20 -19.28
N TRP A 377 -38.36 20.80 -19.76
CA TRP A 377 -39.64 21.34 -19.23
C TRP A 377 -39.97 20.87 -17.81
N LEU A 378 -39.73 19.57 -17.50
CA LEU A 378 -39.92 19.00 -16.15
C LEU A 378 -39.00 19.63 -15.11
N GLU A 379 -37.73 19.87 -15.48
CA GLU A 379 -36.72 20.49 -14.63
C GLU A 379 -36.91 22.02 -14.47
N THR A 380 -37.64 22.67 -15.40
CA THR A 380 -37.82 24.10 -15.39
C THR A 380 -39.21 24.43 -14.84
N ARG A 381 -39.29 25.24 -13.78
CA ARG A 381 -40.59 25.70 -13.26
C ARG A 381 -41.20 26.84 -14.10
N GLY A 382 -40.54 27.17 -15.23
CA GLY A 382 -40.90 28.29 -16.14
C GLY A 382 -41.61 27.87 -17.40
N GLY A 383 -41.91 28.87 -18.25
CA GLY A 383 -42.60 28.66 -19.52
C GLY A 383 -41.70 28.30 -20.71
N ALA A 384 -42.28 28.27 -21.91
CA ALA A 384 -41.58 27.96 -23.12
C ALA A 384 -40.31 28.81 -23.40
N PRO A 385 -40.22 30.09 -22.98
CA PRO A 385 -39.01 30.89 -23.17
C PRO A 385 -37.80 30.37 -22.39
N GLU A 386 -37.98 29.96 -21.11
CA GLU A 386 -36.86 29.44 -20.30
C GLU A 386 -36.38 28.08 -20.78
N VAL A 387 -37.30 27.19 -21.16
CA VAL A 387 -36.96 25.91 -21.80
C VAL A 387 -36.22 26.12 -23.11
N ALA A 388 -36.62 27.11 -23.90
CA ALA A 388 -36.00 27.46 -25.17
C ALA A 388 -34.55 27.96 -24.96
N ALA A 389 -34.34 28.83 -23.96
CA ALA A 389 -33.01 29.32 -23.61
C ALA A 389 -32.07 28.16 -23.18
N ARG A 390 -32.58 27.22 -22.38
CA ARG A 390 -31.82 26.06 -21.91
C ARG A 390 -31.44 25.08 -23.05
N LEU A 391 -32.29 24.95 -24.07
CA LEU A 391 -32.06 24.05 -25.19
C LEU A 391 -31.37 24.72 -26.38
N GLY A 392 -31.15 26.04 -26.36
CA GLY A 392 -30.58 26.80 -27.47
C GLY A 392 -31.47 26.82 -28.71
N VAL A 393 -32.82 26.82 -28.54
CA VAL A 393 -33.78 26.79 -29.62
C VAL A 393 -34.78 27.95 -29.52
N HIS A 394 -35.51 28.22 -30.61
CA HIS A 394 -36.54 29.27 -30.55
C HIS A 394 -37.77 28.88 -29.71
N PRO A 395 -38.41 29.78 -28.93
CA PRO A 395 -39.57 29.47 -28.11
C PRO A 395 -40.76 28.85 -28.87
N GLN A 396 -40.98 29.21 -30.13
CA GLN A 396 -41.99 28.56 -30.96
C GLN A 396 -41.74 27.07 -31.17
N THR A 397 -40.46 26.67 -31.31
CA THR A 397 -40.06 25.25 -31.44
C THR A 397 -40.42 24.49 -30.18
N VAL A 398 -40.20 25.09 -28.99
CA VAL A 398 -40.55 24.49 -27.70
C VAL A 398 -42.07 24.34 -27.59
N ARG A 399 -42.86 25.39 -27.94
CA ARG A 399 -44.33 25.31 -27.91
C ARG A 399 -44.86 24.20 -28.82
N TYR A 400 -44.28 24.07 -30.01
CA TYR A 400 -44.64 23.01 -30.95
C TYR A 400 -44.35 21.61 -30.35
N ARG A 401 -43.13 21.40 -29.83
CA ARG A 401 -42.73 20.12 -29.22
C ARG A 401 -43.56 19.79 -27.98
N LEU A 402 -43.87 20.75 -27.11
CA LEU A 402 -44.72 20.57 -25.94
C LEU A 402 -46.17 20.20 -26.33
N ARG A 403 -46.69 20.70 -27.46
CA ARG A 403 -47.97 20.25 -27.99
C ARG A 403 -47.91 18.78 -28.40
N GLN A 404 -46.85 18.36 -29.14
CA GLN A 404 -46.69 16.97 -29.51
C GLN A 404 -46.52 16.05 -28.29
N ILE A 405 -45.80 16.48 -27.25
CA ILE A 405 -45.67 15.76 -26.01
C ILE A 405 -47.06 15.56 -25.36
N ARG A 406 -47.92 16.59 -25.32
CA ARG A 406 -49.28 16.45 -24.80
C ARG A 406 -50.16 15.56 -25.67
N GLU A 407 -49.94 15.53 -26.97
CA GLU A 407 -50.63 14.60 -27.87
C GLU A 407 -50.22 13.15 -27.63
N LEU A 408 -48.98 12.88 -27.23
CA LEU A 408 -48.45 11.57 -26.98
C LEU A 408 -48.82 10.98 -25.58
N TRP A 409 -48.76 11.80 -24.55
CA TRP A 409 -49.06 11.37 -23.14
C TRP A 409 -50.44 11.80 -22.63
N GLY A 410 -51.14 12.65 -23.36
CA GLY A 410 -52.40 13.19 -22.86
C GLY A 410 -52.28 13.93 -21.55
N ASP A 411 -53.25 13.74 -20.67
CA ASP A 411 -53.29 14.33 -19.31
C ASP A 411 -52.25 13.71 -18.37
N GLU A 412 -51.66 12.56 -18.69
CA GLU A 412 -50.67 11.90 -17.85
C GLU A 412 -49.38 12.77 -17.67
N VAL A 413 -49.04 13.63 -18.65
CA VAL A 413 -47.90 14.52 -18.55
C VAL A 413 -48.07 15.61 -17.47
N ASP A 414 -49.29 15.90 -17.07
CA ASP A 414 -49.60 16.89 -16.02
C ASP A 414 -49.85 16.24 -14.65
N ASP A 415 -49.98 14.88 -14.59
CA ASP A 415 -50.08 14.11 -13.35
C ASP A 415 -48.76 14.13 -12.56
N PRO A 416 -48.79 14.51 -11.26
CA PRO A 416 -47.57 14.66 -10.47
C PRO A 416 -46.71 13.39 -10.36
N ASP A 417 -47.31 12.22 -10.19
CA ASP A 417 -46.59 10.94 -10.02
C ASP A 417 -45.97 10.52 -11.34
N ARG A 418 -46.67 10.67 -12.47
CA ARG A 418 -46.15 10.41 -13.80
C ARG A 418 -45.06 11.38 -14.20
N ARG A 419 -45.16 12.63 -13.81
CA ARG A 419 -44.10 13.64 -14.00
C ARG A 419 -42.80 13.23 -13.31
N PHE A 420 -42.90 12.73 -12.07
CA PHE A 420 -41.77 12.23 -11.31
C PHE A 420 -41.13 11.02 -12.00
N GLU A 421 -41.94 10.02 -12.40
CA GLU A 421 -41.41 8.85 -13.15
C GLU A 421 -40.71 9.23 -14.46
N LEU A 422 -41.33 10.14 -15.26
CA LEU A 422 -40.76 10.66 -16.50
C LEU A 422 -39.45 11.41 -16.24
N GLU A 423 -39.39 12.27 -15.23
CA GLU A 423 -38.18 13.01 -14.87
C GLU A 423 -37.05 12.05 -14.47
N LEU A 424 -37.33 11.07 -13.62
CA LEU A 424 -36.40 10.06 -13.15
C LEU A 424 -35.77 9.28 -14.31
N VAL A 425 -36.57 8.77 -15.21
CA VAL A 425 -36.14 8.00 -16.38
C VAL A 425 -35.33 8.86 -17.37
N LEU A 426 -35.80 10.08 -17.63
CA LEU A 426 -35.12 10.98 -18.55
C LEU A 426 -33.77 11.47 -18.01
N ARG A 427 -33.65 11.70 -16.70
CA ARG A 427 -32.37 11.98 -16.03
C ARG A 427 -31.42 10.81 -16.14
N ALA A 428 -31.88 9.58 -15.88
CA ALA A 428 -31.07 8.37 -16.05
C ALA A 428 -30.58 8.22 -17.50
N ARG A 429 -31.45 8.45 -18.50
CA ARG A 429 -31.03 8.45 -19.93
C ARG A 429 -30.04 9.52 -20.27
N ARG A 430 -30.15 10.71 -19.68
CA ARG A 430 -29.18 11.79 -19.85
C ARG A 430 -27.81 11.43 -19.30
N LEU A 431 -27.77 10.86 -18.08
CA LEU A 431 -26.53 10.40 -17.46
C LEU A 431 -25.86 9.30 -18.28
N ARG A 432 -26.62 8.41 -18.91
CA ARG A 432 -26.12 7.39 -19.83
C ARG A 432 -25.67 7.94 -21.19
N GLY A 433 -25.73 9.25 -21.42
CA GLY A 433 -25.37 9.87 -22.69
C GLY A 433 -26.36 9.62 -23.82
N LEU A 434 -27.54 9.09 -23.53
CA LEU A 434 -28.62 8.81 -24.51
C LEU A 434 -29.42 10.08 -24.88
N LEU A 435 -29.27 11.15 -24.08
CA LEU A 435 -29.84 12.48 -24.30
C LEU A 435 -28.73 13.53 -24.32
N GLY A 436 -28.87 14.58 -25.13
CA GLY A 436 -27.92 15.68 -25.19
C GLY A 436 -27.77 16.39 -23.82
N ARG A 437 -26.57 16.90 -23.51
CA ARG A 437 -26.35 17.78 -22.38
C ARG A 437 -27.03 19.12 -22.66
N ALA A 438 -27.96 19.53 -21.79
CA ALA A 438 -28.47 20.92 -21.82
C ALA A 438 -27.30 21.87 -21.53
N GLN A 439 -27.07 22.86 -22.38
CA GLN A 439 -26.08 23.90 -22.11
C GLN A 439 -26.47 24.62 -20.81
N ALA A 440 -25.57 24.69 -19.84
CA ALA A 440 -25.72 25.56 -18.69
C ALA A 440 -25.83 27.01 -19.20
N PRO A 441 -26.74 27.85 -18.65
CA PRO A 441 -26.78 29.25 -19.01
C PRO A 441 -25.42 29.87 -18.66
N GLU A 442 -24.72 30.45 -19.65
CA GLU A 442 -23.52 31.26 -19.39
C GLU A 442 -23.92 32.39 -18.41
N PRO A 443 -23.16 32.60 -17.31
CA PRO A 443 -23.37 33.74 -16.45
C PRO A 443 -23.15 35.03 -17.28
N GLY A 444 -24.21 35.81 -17.41
CA GLY A 444 -24.41 37.06 -18.13
C GLY A 444 -23.16 37.78 -18.67
N ARG A 445 -22.94 37.76 -19.95
CA ARG A 445 -22.27 38.87 -20.63
C ARG A 445 -23.16 40.12 -20.49
N VAL A 446 -22.84 40.93 -19.51
CA VAL A 446 -23.35 42.30 -19.45
C VAL A 446 -22.81 43.02 -20.69
N SER A 447 -23.68 43.24 -21.63
CA SER A 447 -23.44 44.11 -22.79
C SER A 447 -23.07 45.51 -22.29
N SER A 448 -21.79 45.83 -22.30
CA SER A 448 -21.35 47.22 -22.20
C SER A 448 -21.54 47.90 -23.54
N THR A 449 -22.75 48.39 -23.78
CA THR A 449 -23.02 49.45 -24.74
C THR A 449 -23.20 50.74 -23.98
N ALA A 450 -22.14 51.54 -23.90
CA ALA A 450 -22.29 52.96 -23.64
C ALA A 450 -21.10 53.71 -24.28
N ARG A 451 -21.41 54.38 -25.35
CA ARG A 451 -20.83 55.62 -25.89
C ARG A 451 -19.31 55.80 -25.89
#